data_84d70c8e651499b4e05516bc608d2b2c
#
_entry.id   84d70c8e651499b4e05516bc608d2b2c
#
_cell.length_a   1.000
_cell.length_b   1.000
_cell.length_c   1.000
_cell.angle_alpha   90.00
_cell.angle_beta   90.00
_cell.angle_gamma   90.00
#
_symmetry.space_group_name_H-M   'P 1'
#
loop_
_entity.id
_entity.type
_entity.pdbx_description
1 polymer ?
#
loop_
_entity_poly.entity_id
_entity_poly.type
_entity_poly.pdbx_seq_one_letter_code
_entity_poly.pdbx_strand_id
1 'polypeptide(L)'
;MTWIQTYSGRQFDIAAPTPDMVDLEDIAHSLAMQCRYNGHCQHFYSVAEHSGYVAGAVCLAKMANLWIPECRYSPSADIYEPGSEGSIAAKMADAKRLVRNLGPVADRPVDILKFGYQRLDSADQAEVRSGFLHDGEEAYMKDMPTPIKRMCPEYRALAAPVEAVVFARFGLSAHLPLSTLVKAADHEVLFVEKAALLRHEINGWGNTVPRDPRVAVFAASMPIRCLEPREAKVDFLRCAEIMGIQ
;
A
#
# COMPACT_ATOMS: atom_id res chain seq x y z
N MET A 1 -28.56 -13.27 -7.74
CA MET A 1 -27.55 -12.54 -8.58
C MET A 1 -26.34 -12.34 -7.70
N THR A 2 -25.17 -12.85 -8.10
CA THR A 2 -23.90 -12.86 -7.32
C THR A 2 -22.84 -11.94 -7.92
N TRP A 3 -23.21 -11.20 -8.96
CA TRP A 3 -22.28 -10.36 -9.71
C TRP A 3 -22.63 -8.87 -9.60
N ILE A 4 -21.61 -8.03 -9.80
CA ILE A 4 -21.73 -6.59 -9.94
C ILE A 4 -21.33 -6.17 -11.37
N GLN A 5 -21.87 -5.06 -11.84
CA GLN A 5 -21.39 -4.40 -13.04
C GLN A 5 -20.24 -3.47 -12.68
N THR A 6 -19.09 -3.62 -13.36
CA THR A 6 -17.92 -2.78 -13.15
C THR A 6 -17.97 -1.48 -13.98
N TYR A 7 -17.02 -0.58 -13.78
CA TYR A 7 -16.92 0.69 -14.52
C TYR A 7 -16.79 0.49 -16.04
N SER A 8 -16.02 -0.51 -16.48
CA SER A 8 -15.87 -0.85 -17.92
C SER A 8 -17.11 -1.51 -18.52
N GLY A 9 -18.15 -1.77 -17.72
CA GLY A 9 -19.37 -2.46 -18.14
C GLY A 9 -19.27 -3.97 -18.11
N ARG A 10 -18.19 -4.55 -17.58
CA ARG A 10 -18.03 -6.00 -17.40
C ARG A 10 -18.83 -6.51 -16.22
N GLN A 11 -19.10 -7.81 -16.24
CA GLN A 11 -19.67 -8.53 -15.13
C GLN A 11 -18.54 -9.13 -14.27
N PHE A 12 -18.54 -8.85 -12.97
CA PHE A 12 -17.65 -9.47 -12.00
C PHE A 12 -18.45 -10.28 -11.00
N ASP A 13 -18.28 -11.62 -10.99
CA ASP A 13 -19.01 -12.52 -10.08
C ASP A 13 -18.23 -12.68 -8.77
N ILE A 14 -18.77 -12.12 -7.70
CA ILE A 14 -18.14 -12.15 -6.36
C ILE A 14 -18.12 -13.57 -5.78
N ALA A 15 -19.12 -14.40 -6.10
CA ALA A 15 -19.20 -15.77 -5.56
C ALA A 15 -18.31 -16.77 -6.30
N ALA A 16 -17.94 -16.47 -7.56
CA ALA A 16 -17.09 -17.31 -8.38
C ALA A 16 -16.14 -16.44 -9.25
N PRO A 17 -15.26 -15.64 -8.62
CA PRO A 17 -14.39 -14.72 -9.36
C PRO A 17 -13.32 -15.50 -10.13
N THR A 18 -12.93 -14.96 -11.30
CA THR A 18 -11.84 -15.49 -12.11
C THR A 18 -10.90 -14.37 -12.55
N PRO A 19 -9.59 -14.63 -12.81
CA PRO A 19 -8.61 -13.58 -13.15
C PRO A 19 -8.96 -12.79 -14.43
N ASP A 20 -9.68 -13.38 -15.39
CA ASP A 20 -10.12 -12.74 -16.63
C ASP A 20 -11.24 -11.72 -16.42
N MET A 21 -11.95 -11.77 -15.29
CA MET A 21 -12.93 -10.74 -14.91
C MET A 21 -12.26 -9.48 -14.34
N VAL A 22 -10.98 -9.56 -13.95
CA VAL A 22 -10.24 -8.45 -13.33
C VAL A 22 -9.68 -7.52 -14.41
N ASP A 23 -9.95 -6.23 -14.25
CA ASP A 23 -9.49 -5.18 -15.16
C ASP A 23 -8.83 -4.04 -14.37
N LEU A 24 -7.66 -3.59 -14.81
CA LEU A 24 -6.89 -2.54 -14.13
C LEU A 24 -7.63 -1.20 -14.11
N GLU A 25 -8.34 -0.88 -15.19
CA GLU A 25 -9.12 0.36 -15.32
C GLU A 25 -10.29 0.37 -14.32
N ASP A 26 -10.94 -0.79 -14.12
CA ASP A 26 -12.00 -0.97 -13.13
C ASP A 26 -11.48 -0.79 -11.70
N ILE A 27 -10.31 -1.41 -11.40
CA ILE A 27 -9.64 -1.24 -10.10
C ILE A 27 -9.31 0.23 -9.88
N ALA A 28 -8.60 0.86 -10.80
CA ALA A 28 -8.19 2.26 -10.69
C ALA A 28 -9.37 3.21 -10.48
N HIS A 29 -10.47 3.00 -11.23
CA HIS A 29 -11.67 3.82 -11.09
C HIS A 29 -12.37 3.60 -9.76
N SER A 30 -12.62 2.35 -9.39
CA SER A 30 -13.35 2.02 -8.18
C SER A 30 -12.60 2.47 -6.92
N LEU A 31 -11.28 2.18 -6.83
CA LEU A 31 -10.47 2.59 -5.69
C LEU A 31 -10.33 4.12 -5.59
N ALA A 32 -10.30 4.83 -6.73
CA ALA A 32 -10.27 6.30 -6.73
C ALA A 32 -11.58 6.94 -6.26
N MET A 33 -12.70 6.26 -6.43
CA MET A 33 -14.03 6.75 -6.01
C MET A 33 -14.37 6.38 -4.55
N GLN A 34 -13.56 5.57 -3.89
CA GLN A 34 -13.79 5.15 -2.51
C GLN A 34 -13.01 6.03 -1.54
N CYS A 35 -13.75 6.75 -0.68
CA CYS A 35 -13.16 7.52 0.41
C CYS A 35 -12.81 6.58 1.57
N ARG A 36 -11.54 6.58 2.00
CA ARG A 36 -11.06 5.83 3.17
C ARG A 36 -11.71 6.33 4.48
N TYR A 37 -11.50 5.62 5.56
CA TYR A 37 -12.06 5.95 6.89
C TYR A 37 -13.58 6.06 6.91
N ASN A 38 -14.24 5.37 5.99
CA ASN A 38 -15.71 5.44 5.85
C ASN A 38 -16.25 6.88 5.69
N GLY A 39 -15.43 7.77 5.10
CA GLY A 39 -15.76 9.18 4.89
C GLY A 39 -15.59 10.07 6.13
N HIS A 40 -14.98 9.55 7.24
CA HIS A 40 -14.76 10.35 8.46
C HIS A 40 -13.47 11.20 8.43
N CYS A 41 -12.77 11.26 7.31
CA CYS A 41 -11.63 12.15 7.11
C CYS A 41 -12.08 13.59 6.82
N GLN A 42 -11.21 14.57 7.11
CA GLN A 42 -11.48 16.00 6.90
C GLN A 42 -11.53 16.40 5.42
N HIS A 43 -10.82 15.67 4.58
CA HIS A 43 -10.75 15.85 3.14
C HIS A 43 -10.97 14.50 2.48
N PHE A 44 -11.47 14.50 1.24
CA PHE A 44 -11.57 13.26 0.47
C PHE A 44 -10.18 12.65 0.32
N TYR A 45 -10.05 11.37 0.61
CA TYR A 45 -8.80 10.62 0.47
C TYR A 45 -9.12 9.20 0.01
N SER A 46 -8.62 8.82 -1.15
CA SER A 46 -9.04 7.58 -1.80
C SER A 46 -8.19 6.38 -1.45
N VAL A 47 -8.75 5.17 -1.62
CA VAL A 47 -8.00 3.91 -1.55
C VAL A 47 -6.92 3.87 -2.65
N ALA A 48 -7.19 4.42 -3.84
CA ALA A 48 -6.20 4.50 -4.91
C ALA A 48 -4.96 5.31 -4.53
N GLU A 49 -5.16 6.44 -3.85
CA GLU A 49 -4.05 7.26 -3.36
C GLU A 49 -3.26 6.51 -2.29
N HIS A 50 -3.93 5.87 -1.33
CA HIS A 50 -3.31 5.01 -0.32
C HIS A 50 -2.44 3.91 -0.92
N SER A 51 -2.94 3.18 -1.91
CA SER A 51 -2.20 2.12 -2.60
C SER A 51 -0.87 2.62 -3.20
N GLY A 52 -0.89 3.84 -3.76
CA GLY A 52 0.31 4.52 -4.24
C GLY A 52 1.33 4.78 -3.11
N TYR A 53 0.87 5.28 -1.96
CA TYR A 53 1.76 5.54 -0.79
C TYR A 53 2.37 4.26 -0.25
N VAL A 54 1.61 3.16 -0.15
CA VAL A 54 2.14 1.86 0.29
C VAL A 54 3.20 1.36 -0.67
N ALA A 55 2.95 1.40 -1.99
CA ALA A 55 3.94 1.01 -3.00
C ALA A 55 5.21 1.89 -2.92
N GLY A 56 5.06 3.20 -2.78
CA GLY A 56 6.16 4.14 -2.61
C GLY A 56 7.02 3.84 -1.38
N ALA A 57 6.38 3.55 -0.24
CA ALA A 57 7.06 3.20 1.01
C ALA A 57 7.83 1.88 0.90
N VAL A 58 7.24 0.85 0.28
CA VAL A 58 7.93 -0.43 -0.01
C VAL A 58 9.12 -0.20 -0.94
N CYS A 59 8.94 0.57 -2.03
CA CYS A 59 10.00 0.88 -2.98
C CYS A 59 11.19 1.58 -2.30
N LEU A 60 10.94 2.60 -1.49
CA LEU A 60 11.99 3.31 -0.74
C LEU A 60 12.70 2.40 0.26
N ALA A 61 11.97 1.54 0.97
CA ALA A 61 12.56 0.58 1.89
C ALA A 61 13.49 -0.42 1.17
N LYS A 62 13.11 -0.89 -0.01
CA LYS A 62 13.93 -1.78 -0.85
C LYS A 62 15.17 -1.05 -1.39
N MET A 63 15.02 0.18 -1.87
CA MET A 63 16.15 1.01 -2.30
C MET A 63 17.13 1.26 -1.16
N ALA A 64 16.67 1.51 0.06
CA ALA A 64 17.53 1.68 1.21
C ALA A 64 18.40 0.45 1.47
N ASN A 65 17.90 -0.76 1.28
CA ASN A 65 18.67 -1.99 1.40
C ASN A 65 19.78 -2.11 0.34
N LEU A 66 19.58 -1.56 -0.86
CA LEU A 66 20.59 -1.54 -1.92
C LEU A 66 21.72 -0.55 -1.62
N TRP A 67 21.41 0.59 -1.02
CA TRP A 67 22.33 1.70 -0.80
C TRP A 67 23.02 1.65 0.56
N ILE A 68 22.45 0.90 1.50
CA ILE A 68 22.95 0.72 2.87
C ILE A 68 22.89 -0.77 3.20
N PRO A 69 23.85 -1.59 2.67
CA PRO A 69 23.84 -3.05 2.84
C PRO A 69 23.80 -3.53 4.28
N GLU A 70 24.30 -2.70 5.22
CA GLU A 70 24.31 -2.98 6.67
C GLU A 70 22.91 -2.83 7.31
N CYS A 71 21.96 -2.25 6.58
CA CYS A 71 20.56 -2.11 7.02
C CYS A 71 19.66 -3.25 6.58
N ARG A 72 20.20 -4.39 6.13
CA ARG A 72 19.40 -5.54 5.72
C ARG A 72 18.53 -6.00 6.88
N TYR A 73 17.22 -5.92 6.70
CA TYR A 73 16.25 -6.48 7.61
C TYR A 73 16.41 -8.01 7.64
N SER A 74 16.65 -8.57 8.82
CA SER A 74 16.56 -10.01 9.04
C SER A 74 15.19 -10.33 9.63
N PRO A 75 14.34 -11.11 8.96
CA PRO A 75 13.05 -11.53 9.51
C PRO A 75 13.15 -12.32 10.81
N SER A 76 14.34 -12.89 11.11
CA SER A 76 14.61 -13.62 12.35
C SER A 76 14.89 -12.73 13.57
N ALA A 77 14.94 -11.40 13.39
CA ALA A 77 15.12 -10.45 14.48
C ALA A 77 13.78 -9.87 14.96
N ASP A 78 12.73 -10.68 15.03
CA ASP A 78 11.43 -10.32 15.60
C ASP A 78 11.48 -10.06 17.12
N ILE A 79 12.67 -10.02 17.71
CA ILE A 79 12.87 -9.65 19.12
C ILE A 79 13.58 -8.28 19.12
N TYR A 80 12.80 -7.24 19.46
CA TYR A 80 13.33 -5.94 19.85
C TYR A 80 14.22 -6.14 21.09
N GLU A 81 15.52 -6.23 20.88
CA GLU A 81 16.51 -6.19 21.98
C GLU A 81 16.66 -4.72 22.42
N PRO A 82 16.32 -4.37 23.68
CA PRO A 82 16.50 -3.03 24.22
C PRO A 82 17.98 -2.68 24.42
N GLY A 83 18.74 -2.59 23.43
CA GLY A 83 20.19 -2.28 23.40
C GLY A 83 20.66 -1.86 22.02
N SER A 84 19.76 -1.93 21.03
CA SER A 84 20.05 -1.58 19.63
C SER A 84 19.60 -0.15 19.26
N GLU A 85 19.37 0.74 20.25
CA GLU A 85 18.92 2.13 20.00
C GLU A 85 19.85 2.91 19.07
N GLY A 86 21.16 2.71 19.20
CA GLY A 86 22.14 3.30 18.28
C GLY A 86 21.97 2.80 16.83
N SER A 87 21.60 1.54 16.65
CA SER A 87 21.32 0.94 15.34
C SER A 87 20.04 1.51 14.71
N ILE A 88 18.98 1.73 15.47
CA ILE A 88 17.71 2.31 14.97
C ILE A 88 17.91 3.78 14.62
N ALA A 89 18.55 4.56 15.49
CA ALA A 89 18.83 5.97 15.24
C ALA A 89 19.73 6.16 14.00
N ALA A 90 20.73 5.31 13.81
CA ALA A 90 21.57 5.31 12.60
C ALA A 90 20.76 4.98 11.35
N LYS A 91 19.93 3.95 11.39
CA LYS A 91 19.04 3.56 10.27
C LYS A 91 18.06 4.67 9.91
N MET A 92 17.50 5.34 10.91
CA MET A 92 16.61 6.51 10.70
C MET A 92 17.36 7.69 10.10
N ALA A 93 18.61 7.96 10.51
CA ALA A 93 19.43 9.02 9.94
C ALA A 93 19.77 8.73 8.47
N ASP A 94 20.10 7.50 8.15
CA ASP A 94 20.39 7.07 6.78
C ASP A 94 19.14 7.09 5.89
N ALA A 95 18.01 6.66 6.38
CA ALA A 95 16.73 6.77 5.68
C ALA A 95 16.37 8.24 5.40
N LYS A 96 16.54 9.14 6.39
CA LYS A 96 16.35 10.59 6.21
C LYS A 96 17.35 11.18 5.22
N ARG A 97 18.59 10.68 5.19
CA ARG A 97 19.61 11.11 4.22
C ARG A 97 19.22 10.67 2.80
N LEU A 98 18.74 9.43 2.63
CA LEU A 98 18.25 8.94 1.35
C LEU A 98 17.10 9.81 0.84
N VAL A 99 16.08 10.05 1.63
CA VAL A 99 14.94 10.91 1.27
C VAL A 99 15.42 12.33 0.87
N ARG A 100 16.33 12.93 1.63
CA ARG A 100 16.89 14.25 1.30
C ARG A 100 17.66 14.24 -0.02
N ASN A 101 18.36 13.15 -0.34
CA ASN A 101 19.12 13.01 -1.59
C ASN A 101 18.21 12.79 -2.80
N LEU A 102 16.99 12.28 -2.59
CA LEU A 102 15.97 12.21 -3.63
C LEU A 102 15.44 13.60 -4.01
N GLY A 103 15.64 14.62 -3.13
CA GLY A 103 15.22 16.00 -3.36
C GLY A 103 13.70 16.15 -3.53
N PRO A 104 13.24 17.15 -4.31
CA PRO A 104 11.81 17.38 -4.57
C PRO A 104 11.09 16.23 -5.28
N VAL A 105 11.84 15.22 -5.74
CA VAL A 105 11.30 14.01 -6.41
C VAL A 105 10.53 13.09 -5.43
N ALA A 106 10.72 13.27 -4.12
CA ALA A 106 10.12 12.41 -3.10
C ALA A 106 8.69 12.80 -2.68
N ASP A 107 8.07 13.79 -3.33
CA ASP A 107 6.80 14.33 -2.87
C ASP A 107 5.58 13.50 -3.28
N ARG A 108 5.72 12.61 -4.25
CA ARG A 108 4.63 11.78 -4.76
C ARG A 108 5.06 10.33 -4.92
N PRO A 109 4.16 9.37 -4.63
CA PRO A 109 4.41 7.95 -4.89
C PRO A 109 4.86 7.65 -6.33
N VAL A 110 4.22 8.27 -7.31
CA VAL A 110 4.54 8.10 -8.74
C VAL A 110 5.98 8.52 -9.07
N ASP A 111 6.49 9.57 -8.46
CA ASP A 111 7.86 10.05 -8.70
C ASP A 111 8.89 9.13 -8.03
N ILE A 112 8.58 8.61 -6.85
CA ILE A 112 9.39 7.60 -6.15
C ILE A 112 9.50 6.33 -6.98
N LEU A 113 8.39 5.81 -7.48
CA LEU A 113 8.36 4.61 -8.31
C LEU A 113 9.12 4.83 -9.61
N LYS A 114 8.93 5.97 -10.28
CA LYS A 114 9.66 6.34 -11.49
C LYS A 114 11.18 6.37 -11.26
N PHE A 115 11.61 6.87 -10.12
CA PHE A 115 13.03 6.92 -9.78
C PHE A 115 13.59 5.56 -9.35
N GLY A 116 12.86 4.82 -8.51
CA GLY A 116 13.37 3.67 -7.77
C GLY A 116 13.09 2.31 -8.38
N TYR A 117 11.90 2.11 -8.90
CA TYR A 117 11.40 0.78 -9.24
C TYR A 117 12.28 -0.03 -10.19
N GLN A 118 12.78 0.60 -11.26
CA GLN A 118 13.64 -0.08 -12.26
C GLN A 118 15.07 -0.40 -11.74
N ARG A 119 15.44 0.07 -10.56
CA ARG A 119 16.71 -0.23 -9.91
C ARG A 119 16.64 -1.46 -9.00
N LEU A 120 15.44 -1.94 -8.71
CA LEU A 120 15.17 -3.11 -7.89
C LEU A 120 15.30 -4.38 -8.73
N ASP A 121 15.70 -5.48 -8.11
CA ASP A 121 15.61 -6.79 -8.73
C ASP A 121 14.16 -7.26 -8.89
N SER A 122 13.94 -8.36 -9.61
CA SER A 122 12.61 -8.86 -9.92
C SER A 122 11.79 -9.27 -8.69
N ALA A 123 12.45 -9.76 -7.63
CA ALA A 123 11.77 -10.15 -6.40
C ALA A 123 11.30 -8.92 -5.61
N ASP A 124 12.15 -7.90 -5.50
CA ASP A 124 11.83 -6.63 -4.87
C ASP A 124 10.76 -5.86 -5.65
N GLN A 125 10.85 -5.88 -6.99
CA GLN A 125 9.81 -5.32 -7.86
C GLN A 125 8.45 -5.99 -7.64
N ALA A 126 8.41 -7.31 -7.52
CA ALA A 126 7.17 -8.05 -7.26
C ALA A 126 6.59 -7.70 -5.88
N GLU A 127 7.44 -7.47 -4.87
CA GLU A 127 6.97 -7.05 -3.55
C GLU A 127 6.41 -5.62 -3.56
N VAL A 128 7.00 -4.67 -4.31
CA VAL A 128 6.44 -3.33 -4.53
C VAL A 128 5.06 -3.42 -5.21
N ARG A 129 4.93 -4.26 -6.24
CA ARG A 129 3.66 -4.50 -6.94
C ARG A 129 2.61 -5.11 -6.01
N SER A 130 3.01 -6.03 -5.11
CA SER A 130 2.09 -6.60 -4.13
C SER A 130 1.61 -5.55 -3.12
N GLY A 131 2.48 -4.62 -2.70
CA GLY A 131 2.10 -3.47 -1.89
C GLY A 131 1.17 -2.49 -2.61
N PHE A 132 1.32 -2.34 -3.93
CA PHE A 132 0.42 -1.51 -4.73
C PHE A 132 -0.99 -2.10 -4.86
N LEU A 133 -1.10 -3.42 -4.95
CA LEU A 133 -2.36 -4.13 -5.18
C LEU A 133 -2.95 -4.75 -3.90
N HIS A 134 -2.40 -4.44 -2.71
CA HIS A 134 -2.78 -5.10 -1.46
C HIS A 134 -4.26 -4.90 -1.08
N ASP A 135 -4.86 -3.79 -1.48
CA ASP A 135 -6.29 -3.47 -1.34
C ASP A 135 -7.04 -3.58 -2.69
N GLY A 136 -6.49 -4.31 -3.67
CA GLY A 136 -7.06 -4.39 -5.02
C GLY A 136 -8.44 -5.05 -5.06
N GLU A 137 -8.73 -5.97 -4.13
CA GLU A 137 -10.05 -6.62 -3.99
C GLU A 137 -11.13 -5.64 -3.56
N GLU A 138 -10.78 -4.55 -2.88
CA GLU A 138 -11.73 -3.53 -2.43
C GLU A 138 -12.40 -2.79 -3.60
N ALA A 139 -11.80 -2.86 -4.80
CA ALA A 139 -12.44 -2.36 -6.02
C ALA A 139 -13.78 -3.07 -6.32
N TYR A 140 -13.90 -4.33 -5.89
CA TYR A 140 -15.07 -5.19 -6.10
C TYR A 140 -15.88 -5.42 -4.83
N MET A 141 -15.22 -5.34 -3.67
CA MET A 141 -15.80 -5.66 -2.35
C MET A 141 -16.09 -4.44 -1.47
N LYS A 142 -15.49 -3.29 -1.79
CA LYS A 142 -15.49 -2.04 -1.02
C LYS A 142 -14.51 -2.04 0.16
N ASP A 143 -13.86 -0.90 0.40
CA ASP A 143 -13.10 -0.63 1.63
C ASP A 143 -14.01 -0.75 2.85
N MET A 144 -13.71 -1.73 3.70
CA MET A 144 -14.42 -1.97 4.93
C MET A 144 -13.50 -1.74 6.13
N PRO A 145 -13.86 -0.88 7.08
CA PRO A 145 -13.03 -0.63 8.26
C PRO A 145 -12.65 -1.91 9.01
N THR A 146 -11.40 -2.03 9.40
CA THR A 146 -10.85 -3.22 10.08
C THR A 146 -11.68 -3.74 11.25
N PRO A 147 -12.27 -2.90 12.13
CA PRO A 147 -13.16 -3.40 13.19
C PRO A 147 -14.37 -4.16 12.64
N ILE A 148 -14.95 -3.70 11.54
CA ILE A 148 -16.09 -4.37 10.90
C ILE A 148 -15.62 -5.65 10.21
N LYS A 149 -14.50 -5.61 9.46
CA LYS A 149 -13.89 -6.82 8.86
C LYS A 149 -13.65 -7.92 9.91
N ARG A 150 -13.29 -7.55 11.15
CA ARG A 150 -13.08 -8.52 12.25
C ARG A 150 -14.40 -9.13 12.78
N MET A 151 -15.49 -8.39 12.72
CA MET A 151 -16.81 -8.83 13.19
C MET A 151 -17.63 -9.57 12.12
N CYS A 152 -17.19 -9.55 10.87
CA CYS A 152 -17.86 -10.14 9.71
C CYS A 152 -16.99 -11.20 9.06
N PRO A 153 -16.88 -12.43 9.61
CA PRO A 153 -16.07 -13.50 9.03
C PRO A 153 -16.55 -13.90 7.63
N GLU A 154 -17.85 -13.80 7.34
CA GLU A 154 -18.42 -14.06 6.02
C GLU A 154 -17.90 -13.09 4.96
N TYR A 155 -17.70 -11.81 5.30
CA TYR A 155 -17.09 -10.86 4.40
C TYR A 155 -15.67 -11.28 4.03
N ARG A 156 -14.87 -11.71 5.01
CA ARG A 156 -13.49 -12.18 4.72
C ARG A 156 -13.48 -13.44 3.86
N ALA A 157 -14.43 -14.35 4.07
CA ALA A 157 -14.56 -15.55 3.26
C ALA A 157 -14.90 -15.24 1.79
N LEU A 158 -15.65 -14.16 1.53
CA LEU A 158 -15.94 -13.67 0.18
C LEU A 158 -14.76 -12.85 -0.40
N ALA A 159 -14.07 -12.04 0.40
CA ALA A 159 -12.98 -11.19 -0.06
C ALA A 159 -11.72 -11.98 -0.46
N ALA A 160 -11.38 -13.04 0.26
CA ALA A 160 -10.16 -13.82 0.02
C ALA A 160 -10.06 -14.42 -1.40
N PRO A 161 -11.11 -15.02 -2.00
CA PRO A 161 -11.08 -15.42 -3.40
C PRO A 161 -10.91 -14.26 -4.38
N VAL A 162 -11.50 -13.08 -4.08
CA VAL A 162 -11.37 -11.88 -4.92
C VAL A 162 -9.93 -11.36 -4.86
N GLU A 163 -9.33 -11.26 -3.68
CA GLU A 163 -7.91 -10.93 -3.52
C GLU A 163 -7.02 -11.88 -4.33
N ALA A 164 -7.26 -13.19 -4.21
CA ALA A 164 -6.48 -14.21 -4.92
C ALA A 164 -6.56 -14.05 -6.45
N VAL A 165 -7.72 -13.75 -7.03
CA VAL A 165 -7.84 -13.57 -8.48
C VAL A 165 -7.27 -12.24 -8.96
N VAL A 166 -7.32 -11.18 -8.15
CA VAL A 166 -6.62 -9.92 -8.44
C VAL A 166 -5.11 -10.15 -8.50
N PHE A 167 -4.53 -10.82 -7.51
CA PHE A 167 -3.11 -11.16 -7.52
C PHE A 167 -2.73 -12.10 -8.67
N ALA A 168 -3.57 -13.09 -8.97
CA ALA A 168 -3.36 -14.02 -10.10
C ALA A 168 -3.37 -13.29 -11.45
N ARG A 169 -4.29 -12.35 -11.66
CA ARG A 169 -4.39 -11.56 -12.89
C ARG A 169 -3.09 -10.83 -13.23
N PHE A 170 -2.39 -10.35 -12.20
CA PHE A 170 -1.15 -9.60 -12.35
C PHE A 170 0.12 -10.42 -12.05
N GLY A 171 0.01 -11.75 -11.97
CA GLY A 171 1.16 -12.66 -11.79
C GLY A 171 1.79 -12.59 -10.40
N LEU A 172 1.03 -12.25 -9.36
CA LEU A 172 1.51 -12.02 -7.99
C LEU A 172 1.03 -13.06 -6.97
N SER A 173 0.42 -14.16 -7.38
CA SER A 173 -0.15 -15.16 -6.45
C SER A 173 0.83 -15.67 -5.40
N ALA A 174 2.13 -15.76 -5.74
CA ALA A 174 3.18 -16.19 -4.81
C ALA A 174 3.44 -15.18 -3.67
N HIS A 175 2.88 -13.97 -3.76
CA HIS A 175 3.01 -12.91 -2.76
C HIS A 175 1.83 -12.84 -1.79
N LEU A 176 0.96 -13.85 -1.79
CA LEU A 176 -0.07 -14.05 -0.79
C LEU A 176 0.33 -15.19 0.17
N PRO A 177 0.13 -15.04 1.49
CA PRO A 177 -0.27 -13.81 2.19
C PRO A 177 0.79 -12.70 2.08
N LEU A 178 0.35 -11.45 2.18
CA LEU A 178 1.25 -10.27 2.09
C LEU A 178 2.46 -10.39 3.03
N SER A 179 3.62 -9.93 2.54
CA SER A 179 4.87 -9.91 3.29
C SER A 179 4.80 -9.01 4.53
N THR A 180 5.72 -9.22 5.46
CA THR A 180 5.85 -8.36 6.66
C THR A 180 6.18 -6.92 6.29
N LEU A 181 6.96 -6.70 5.22
CA LEU A 181 7.30 -5.35 4.75
C LEU A 181 6.09 -4.62 4.19
N VAL A 182 5.26 -5.28 3.38
CA VAL A 182 4.02 -4.67 2.85
C VAL A 182 3.07 -4.31 3.99
N LYS A 183 2.86 -5.22 4.94
CA LYS A 183 2.03 -4.96 6.13
C LYS A 183 2.56 -3.82 6.99
N ALA A 184 3.89 -3.72 7.14
CA ALA A 184 4.51 -2.61 7.85
C ALA A 184 4.32 -1.29 7.08
N ALA A 185 4.43 -1.30 5.76
CA ALA A 185 4.22 -0.12 4.93
C ALA A 185 2.78 0.39 5.00
N ASP A 186 1.80 -0.49 4.84
CA ASP A 186 0.38 -0.16 5.02
C ASP A 186 0.13 0.47 6.39
N HIS A 187 0.63 -0.16 7.45
CA HIS A 187 0.45 0.30 8.81
C HIS A 187 1.13 1.67 9.09
N GLU A 188 2.34 1.91 8.57
CA GLU A 188 3.02 3.20 8.76
C GLU A 188 2.37 4.32 7.94
N VAL A 189 1.90 4.01 6.72
CA VAL A 189 1.11 4.95 5.91
C VAL A 189 -0.18 5.31 6.65
N LEU A 190 -0.87 4.34 7.28
CA LEU A 190 -2.06 4.59 8.10
C LEU A 190 -1.81 5.60 9.24
N PHE A 191 -0.62 5.58 9.89
CA PHE A 191 -0.29 6.58 10.91
C PHE A 191 -0.12 7.98 10.35
N VAL A 192 0.52 8.10 9.19
CA VAL A 192 0.68 9.40 8.51
C VAL A 192 -0.68 9.95 8.06
N GLU A 193 -1.51 9.09 7.47
CA GLU A 193 -2.89 9.42 7.09
C GLU A 193 -3.71 9.88 8.30
N LYS A 194 -3.66 9.12 9.40
CA LYS A 194 -4.38 9.47 10.64
C LYS A 194 -4.01 10.87 11.12
N ALA A 195 -2.73 11.18 11.15
CA ALA A 195 -2.26 12.49 11.60
C ALA A 195 -2.69 13.64 10.65
N ALA A 196 -2.75 13.36 9.34
CA ALA A 196 -3.10 14.37 8.33
C ALA A 196 -4.61 14.54 8.13
N LEU A 197 -5.39 13.46 8.29
CA LEU A 197 -6.77 13.41 7.83
C LEU A 197 -7.81 13.44 8.96
N LEU A 198 -7.47 12.97 10.17
CA LEU A 198 -8.43 12.88 11.26
C LEU A 198 -8.30 14.06 12.21
N ARG A 199 -9.45 14.56 12.72
CA ARG A 199 -9.51 15.80 13.51
C ARG A 199 -8.79 15.75 14.84
N HIS A 200 -8.86 14.61 15.53
CA HIS A 200 -8.33 14.44 16.87
C HIS A 200 -7.67 13.07 17.03
N GLU A 201 -6.60 13.04 17.77
CA GLU A 201 -5.97 11.80 18.11
C GLU A 201 -6.77 11.09 19.21
N ILE A 202 -7.18 9.84 18.94
CA ILE A 202 -7.82 8.96 19.90
C ILE A 202 -6.78 7.93 20.35
N ASN A 203 -6.54 7.86 21.67
CA ASN A 203 -5.60 6.91 22.26
C ASN A 203 -6.01 5.45 21.95
N GLY A 204 -5.03 4.58 21.73
CA GLY A 204 -5.24 3.14 21.55
C GLY A 204 -5.45 2.70 20.10
N TRP A 205 -5.33 3.58 19.12
CA TRP A 205 -5.46 3.24 17.71
C TRP A 205 -4.16 2.60 17.17
N GLY A 206 -4.23 1.34 16.77
CA GLY A 206 -3.23 0.74 15.88
C GLY A 206 -1.91 0.25 16.49
N ASN A 207 -1.81 0.10 17.82
CA ASN A 207 -0.53 -0.23 18.47
C ASN A 207 -0.14 -1.73 18.45
N THR A 208 -0.76 -2.56 17.58
CA THR A 208 -0.58 -4.02 17.61
C THR A 208 0.36 -4.57 16.53
N VAL A 209 0.83 -3.74 15.60
CA VAL A 209 1.75 -4.16 14.54
C VAL A 209 3.15 -3.64 14.84
N PRO A 210 4.20 -4.48 14.76
CA PRO A 210 5.58 -4.02 14.90
C PRO A 210 5.88 -2.92 13.90
N ARG A 211 6.43 -1.80 14.36
CA ARG A 211 6.82 -0.68 13.51
C ARG A 211 8.17 -0.97 12.86
N ASP A 212 8.30 -0.76 11.55
CA ASP A 212 9.59 -0.70 10.88
C ASP A 212 10.06 0.76 10.82
N PRO A 213 11.12 1.15 11.56
CA PRO A 213 11.58 2.54 11.62
C PRO A 213 12.00 3.11 10.26
N ARG A 214 12.42 2.27 9.32
CA ARG A 214 12.79 2.69 7.95
C ARG A 214 11.56 3.08 7.18
N VAL A 215 10.54 2.21 7.21
CA VAL A 215 9.25 2.46 6.55
C VAL A 215 8.57 3.68 7.14
N ALA A 216 8.61 3.85 8.48
CA ALA A 216 8.07 5.02 9.16
C ALA A 216 8.66 6.35 8.65
N VAL A 217 9.99 6.40 8.45
CA VAL A 217 10.65 7.58 7.88
C VAL A 217 10.18 7.85 6.45
N PHE A 218 10.04 6.81 5.63
CA PHE A 218 9.61 6.96 4.24
C PHE A 218 8.15 7.37 4.14
N ALA A 219 7.26 6.74 4.90
CA ALA A 219 5.86 7.14 4.97
C ALA A 219 5.72 8.61 5.39
N ALA A 220 6.42 9.01 6.46
CA ALA A 220 6.39 10.39 6.95
C ALA A 220 7.02 11.44 6.02
N SER A 221 7.79 11.02 5.02
CA SER A 221 8.40 11.93 4.04
C SER A 221 7.50 12.29 2.87
N MET A 222 6.41 11.55 2.69
CA MET A 222 5.45 11.74 1.61
C MET A 222 4.23 12.51 2.13
N PRO A 223 4.00 13.76 1.69
CA PRO A 223 2.83 14.53 2.12
C PRO A 223 1.54 13.92 1.56
N ILE A 224 0.53 13.74 2.43
CA ILE A 224 -0.82 13.34 2.01
C ILE A 224 -1.45 14.47 1.20
N ARG A 225 -1.89 14.18 -0.02
CA ARG A 225 -2.32 15.19 -1.00
C ARG A 225 -3.82 15.37 -1.07
N CYS A 226 -4.61 14.35 -0.73
CA CYS A 226 -6.06 14.38 -0.83
C CYS A 226 -6.52 14.68 -2.27
N LEU A 227 -6.04 13.87 -3.21
CA LEU A 227 -6.33 14.03 -4.63
C LEU A 227 -7.82 13.85 -4.92
N GLU A 228 -8.34 14.66 -5.84
CA GLU A 228 -9.67 14.43 -6.39
C GLU A 228 -9.74 13.06 -7.09
N PRO A 229 -10.90 12.38 -7.12
CA PRO A 229 -11.01 11.02 -7.67
C PRO A 229 -10.41 10.83 -9.05
N ARG A 230 -10.57 11.83 -9.93
CA ARG A 230 -10.01 11.80 -11.28
C ARG A 230 -8.47 11.83 -11.26
N GLU A 231 -7.89 12.64 -10.40
CA GLU A 231 -6.44 12.75 -10.27
C GLU A 231 -5.86 11.50 -9.61
N ALA A 232 -6.51 10.97 -8.57
CA ALA A 232 -6.13 9.74 -7.90
C ALA A 232 -6.13 8.55 -8.88
N LYS A 233 -7.15 8.43 -9.75
CA LYS A 233 -7.20 7.43 -10.82
C LYS A 233 -6.02 7.56 -11.78
N VAL A 234 -5.73 8.78 -12.24
CA VAL A 234 -4.62 9.04 -13.17
C VAL A 234 -3.28 8.68 -12.52
N ASP A 235 -3.05 9.07 -11.27
CA ASP A 235 -1.81 8.74 -10.56
C ASP A 235 -1.69 7.22 -10.29
N PHE A 236 -2.80 6.54 -9.96
CA PHE A 236 -2.83 5.08 -9.82
C PHE A 236 -2.42 4.38 -11.13
N LEU A 237 -3.01 4.75 -12.27
CA LEU A 237 -2.68 4.18 -13.57
C LEU A 237 -1.23 4.47 -13.98
N ARG A 238 -0.69 5.65 -13.66
CA ARG A 238 0.73 5.97 -13.88
C ARG A 238 1.66 5.10 -13.03
N CYS A 239 1.30 4.86 -11.77
CA CYS A 239 2.05 3.93 -10.91
C CYS A 239 2.05 2.53 -11.51
N ALA A 240 0.88 2.05 -11.95
CA ALA A 240 0.74 0.74 -12.62
C ALA A 240 1.60 0.63 -13.88
N GLU A 241 1.58 1.66 -14.74
CA GLU A 241 2.40 1.73 -15.96
C GLU A 241 3.89 1.62 -15.65
N ILE A 242 4.40 2.37 -14.66
CA ILE A 242 5.82 2.33 -14.23
C ILE A 242 6.20 0.91 -13.79
N MET A 243 5.29 0.22 -13.13
CA MET A 243 5.49 -1.13 -12.61
C MET A 243 5.20 -2.24 -13.62
N GLY A 244 4.79 -1.89 -14.86
CA GLY A 244 4.44 -2.87 -15.89
C GLY A 244 3.19 -3.68 -15.57
N ILE A 245 2.27 -3.14 -14.79
CA ILE A 245 0.95 -3.72 -14.49
C ILE A 245 -0.02 -3.29 -15.60
N GLN A 246 -0.62 -4.29 -16.32
CA GLN A 246 -1.51 -4.05 -17.46
C GLN A 246 -2.75 -4.95 -17.39
#